data_e8296315559a78e19ba3686a9a13ab9c
#
_entry.id   e8296315559a78e19ba3686a9a13ab9c
#
_cell.length_a   1.000
_cell.length_b   1.000
_cell.length_c   1.000
_cell.angle_alpha   90.00
_cell.angle_beta   90.00
_cell.angle_gamma   90.00
#
_symmetry.space_group_name_H-M   'P 1'
#
loop_
_entity.id
_entity.type
_entity.pdbx_description
1 polymer ?
#
loop_
_entity_poly.entity_id
_entity_poly.type
_entity_poly.pdbx_seq_one_letter_code
_entity_poly.pdbx_strand_id
1 'polypeptide(L)'
;LDVGCGGGQLIEDIAKSVGIAGKAIGIDPSSSQISSAKELCSGLENTLFICCLANNIDLESESVDAVASIQTFEYIDDIDEALTEIKRLLKPRAKFLNISTLWDYYRFHGPEKKLNDLMHDVFKEHCSHQMVPTFLNGRLKNLGFKDIKTTELAYVFTKRDENSFAKYAETLIANFALSKGVEKDKVSEWQKQIKK
;
A
#
# COMPACT_ATOMS: atom_id res chain seq x y z
N LEU A 1 -5.39 -13.01 5.12
CA LEU A 1 -4.53 -12.04 5.79
C LEU A 1 -4.28 -10.86 4.86
N ASP A 2 -4.40 -9.63 5.39
CA ASP A 2 -4.00 -8.39 4.72
C ASP A 2 -2.79 -7.80 5.46
N VAL A 3 -1.67 -7.67 4.74
CA VAL A 3 -0.41 -7.12 5.25
C VAL A 3 -0.34 -5.63 4.93
N GLY A 4 -0.30 -4.80 5.98
CA GLY A 4 -0.44 -3.36 5.88
C GLY A 4 -1.90 -2.94 5.69
N CYS A 5 -2.78 -3.44 6.55
CA CYS A 5 -4.22 -3.27 6.40
C CYS A 5 -4.72 -1.83 6.56
N GLY A 6 -3.87 -0.91 7.05
CA GLY A 6 -4.26 0.48 7.29
C GLY A 6 -5.56 0.59 8.09
N GLY A 7 -6.48 1.42 7.65
CA GLY A 7 -7.79 1.64 8.28
C GLY A 7 -8.82 0.53 8.07
N GLY A 8 -8.45 -0.62 7.47
CA GLY A 8 -9.28 -1.83 7.45
C GLY A 8 -10.24 -1.98 6.27
N GLN A 9 -10.17 -1.12 5.25
CA GLN A 9 -11.10 -1.15 4.11
C GLN A 9 -11.10 -2.50 3.40
N LEU A 10 -9.91 -3.05 3.07
CA LEU A 10 -9.82 -4.37 2.43
C LEU A 10 -10.27 -5.48 3.39
N ILE A 11 -10.00 -5.36 4.68
CA ILE A 11 -10.44 -6.34 5.68
C ILE A 11 -11.97 -6.40 5.76
N GLU A 12 -12.64 -5.26 5.69
CA GLU A 12 -14.11 -5.20 5.67
C GLU A 12 -14.68 -6.01 4.48
N ASP A 13 -14.10 -5.80 3.28
CA ASP A 13 -14.52 -6.51 2.06
C ASP A 13 -14.19 -8.01 2.12
N ILE A 14 -13.01 -8.37 2.62
CA ILE A 14 -12.61 -9.78 2.80
C ILE A 14 -13.57 -10.46 3.80
N ALA A 15 -13.83 -9.85 4.95
CA ALA A 15 -14.68 -10.42 5.99
C ALA A 15 -16.10 -10.70 5.48
N LYS A 16 -16.66 -9.74 4.72
CA LYS A 16 -17.97 -9.92 4.06
C LYS A 16 -17.95 -11.06 3.03
N SER A 17 -16.86 -11.17 2.26
CA SER A 17 -16.71 -12.17 1.19
C SER A 17 -16.53 -13.58 1.73
N VAL A 18 -15.74 -13.78 2.78
CA VAL A 18 -15.49 -15.11 3.36
C VAL A 18 -16.64 -15.57 4.27
N GLY A 19 -17.50 -14.66 4.69
CA GLY A 19 -18.64 -14.95 5.54
C GLY A 19 -18.24 -15.38 6.95
N ILE A 20 -19.22 -15.79 7.76
CA ILE A 20 -19.03 -16.11 9.18
C ILE A 20 -18.16 -17.36 9.42
N ALA A 21 -18.04 -18.23 8.44
CA ALA A 21 -17.19 -19.42 8.53
C ALA A 21 -15.71 -19.13 8.24
N GLY A 22 -15.42 -17.99 7.63
CA GLY A 22 -14.05 -17.53 7.35
C GLY A 22 -13.59 -16.48 8.34
N LYS A 23 -12.31 -16.14 8.29
CA LYS A 23 -11.69 -15.10 9.12
C LYS A 23 -10.87 -14.16 8.29
N ALA A 24 -11.07 -12.86 8.45
CA ALA A 24 -10.23 -11.81 7.88
C ALA A 24 -9.27 -11.29 8.95
N ILE A 25 -7.97 -11.32 8.65
CA ILE A 25 -6.93 -10.89 9.57
C ILE A 25 -6.21 -9.70 8.95
N GLY A 26 -6.12 -8.58 9.66
CA GLY A 26 -5.36 -7.39 9.25
C GLY A 26 -4.18 -7.15 10.16
N ILE A 27 -3.02 -6.87 9.58
CA ILE A 27 -1.85 -6.42 10.32
C ILE A 27 -1.37 -5.06 9.82
N ASP A 28 -0.93 -4.22 10.75
CA ASP A 28 -0.32 -2.92 10.46
C ASP A 28 0.57 -2.50 11.63
N PRO A 29 1.75 -1.88 11.43
CA PRO A 29 2.60 -1.41 12.52
C PRO A 29 2.03 -0.18 13.24
N SER A 30 1.10 0.54 12.64
CA SER A 30 0.50 1.75 13.20
C SER A 30 -0.69 1.41 14.12
N SER A 31 -0.54 1.65 15.41
CA SER A 31 -1.62 1.44 16.39
C SER A 31 -2.86 2.31 16.09
N SER A 32 -2.67 3.50 15.52
CA SER A 32 -3.78 4.38 15.12
C SER A 32 -4.56 3.80 13.94
N GLN A 33 -3.87 3.21 12.95
CA GLN A 33 -4.52 2.53 11.83
C GLN A 33 -5.28 1.29 12.32
N ILE A 34 -4.69 0.49 13.18
CA ILE A 34 -5.37 -0.67 13.80
C ILE A 34 -6.61 -0.24 14.58
N SER A 35 -6.56 0.90 15.28
CA SER A 35 -7.74 1.42 16.00
C SER A 35 -8.85 1.81 15.03
N SER A 36 -8.51 2.51 13.95
CA SER A 36 -9.48 2.87 12.90
C SER A 36 -10.06 1.64 12.20
N ALA A 37 -9.24 0.63 11.93
CA ALA A 37 -9.68 -0.63 11.33
C ALA A 37 -10.67 -1.39 12.24
N LYS A 38 -10.40 -1.44 13.54
CA LYS A 38 -11.31 -2.03 14.52
C LYS A 38 -12.64 -1.27 14.59
N GLU A 39 -12.62 0.04 14.51
CA GLU A 39 -13.83 0.86 14.50
C GLU A 39 -14.65 0.61 13.23
N LEU A 40 -14.01 0.65 12.05
CA LEU A 40 -14.66 0.37 10.76
C LEU A 40 -15.32 -1.01 10.73
N CYS A 41 -14.62 -2.02 11.24
CA CYS A 41 -15.09 -3.41 11.22
C CYS A 41 -15.86 -3.83 12.48
N SER A 42 -16.26 -2.90 13.35
CA SER A 42 -16.87 -3.21 14.66
C SER A 42 -18.14 -4.07 14.59
N GLY A 43 -18.84 -4.09 13.45
CA GLY A 43 -20.00 -4.94 13.21
C GLY A 43 -19.69 -6.32 12.61
N LEU A 44 -18.41 -6.69 12.45
CA LEU A 44 -17.97 -7.92 11.81
C LEU A 44 -17.22 -8.82 12.81
N GLU A 45 -17.88 -9.91 13.26
CA GLU A 45 -17.34 -10.82 14.28
C GLU A 45 -16.18 -11.69 13.77
N ASN A 46 -16.01 -11.79 12.45
CA ASN A 46 -15.02 -12.62 11.79
C ASN A 46 -13.73 -11.86 11.41
N THR A 47 -13.43 -10.76 12.10
CA THR A 47 -12.21 -9.96 11.90
C THR A 47 -11.23 -10.12 13.07
N LEU A 48 -9.93 -10.00 12.76
CA LEU A 48 -8.84 -9.93 13.75
C LEU A 48 -7.84 -8.88 13.31
N PHE A 49 -7.39 -8.03 14.23
CA PHE A 49 -6.40 -7.00 13.96
C PHE A 49 -5.20 -7.14 14.91
N ILE A 50 -4.00 -7.20 14.34
CA ILE A 50 -2.73 -7.34 15.06
C ILE A 50 -1.84 -6.14 14.74
N CYS A 51 -1.36 -5.45 15.77
CA CYS A 51 -0.39 -4.36 15.60
C CYS A 51 1.01 -4.95 15.60
N CYS A 52 1.59 -5.17 14.41
CA CYS A 52 2.93 -5.76 14.27
C CYS A 52 3.56 -5.40 12.92
N LEU A 53 4.87 -5.64 12.80
CA LEU A 53 5.60 -5.56 11.54
C LEU A 53 5.34 -6.80 10.68
N ALA A 54 5.51 -6.65 9.36
CA ALA A 54 5.28 -7.72 8.39
C ALA A 54 6.29 -8.87 8.43
N ASN A 55 7.43 -8.69 9.09
CA ASN A 55 8.48 -9.70 9.26
C ASN A 55 8.36 -10.51 10.57
N ASN A 56 7.39 -10.19 11.43
CA ASN A 56 7.17 -10.88 12.70
C ASN A 56 5.69 -10.89 13.07
N ILE A 57 4.94 -11.85 12.55
CA ILE A 57 3.50 -11.96 12.70
C ILE A 57 3.17 -13.13 13.64
N ASP A 58 2.50 -12.84 14.73
CA ASP A 58 2.12 -13.85 15.74
C ASP A 58 0.93 -14.71 15.24
N LEU A 59 1.22 -15.52 14.23
CA LEU A 59 0.34 -16.56 13.66
C LEU A 59 1.14 -17.82 13.40
N GLU A 60 0.48 -18.96 13.48
CA GLU A 60 1.10 -20.25 13.20
C GLU A 60 1.52 -20.39 11.73
N SER A 61 2.56 -21.19 11.48
CA SER A 61 2.96 -21.54 10.11
C SER A 61 1.84 -22.27 9.40
N GLU A 62 1.74 -22.07 8.07
CA GLU A 62 0.73 -22.72 7.24
C GLU A 62 -0.72 -22.53 7.75
N SER A 63 -1.03 -21.36 8.33
CA SER A 63 -2.33 -21.07 8.94
C SER A 63 -3.28 -20.28 8.04
N VAL A 64 -2.78 -19.59 6.98
CA VAL A 64 -3.61 -18.72 6.16
C VAL A 64 -3.80 -19.26 4.74
N ASP A 65 -5.03 -19.09 4.20
CA ASP A 65 -5.42 -19.58 2.87
C ASP A 65 -5.07 -18.58 1.76
N ALA A 66 -4.87 -17.32 2.10
CA ALA A 66 -4.43 -16.28 1.19
C ALA A 66 -3.82 -15.09 1.95
N VAL A 67 -2.87 -14.42 1.31
CA VAL A 67 -2.32 -13.14 1.77
C VAL A 67 -2.53 -12.09 0.68
N ALA A 68 -3.02 -10.92 1.07
CA ALA A 68 -3.07 -9.73 0.25
C ALA A 68 -2.17 -8.63 0.85
N SER A 69 -1.71 -7.73 0.00
CA SER A 69 -1.02 -6.51 0.40
C SER A 69 -1.22 -5.44 -0.67
N ILE A 70 -1.69 -4.26 -0.27
CA ILE A 70 -1.97 -3.15 -1.19
C ILE A 70 -1.19 -1.92 -0.74
N GLN A 71 -0.28 -1.44 -1.59
CA GLN A 71 0.54 -0.24 -1.35
C GLN A 71 1.25 -0.26 0.01
N THR A 72 1.86 -1.38 0.36
CA THR A 72 2.53 -1.61 1.65
C THR A 72 4.01 -1.92 1.47
N PHE A 73 4.35 -2.76 0.49
CA PHE A 73 5.73 -3.18 0.28
C PHE A 73 6.68 -2.02 -0.06
N GLU A 74 6.14 -0.91 -0.52
CA GLU A 74 6.87 0.33 -0.73
C GLU A 74 7.47 0.89 0.56
N TYR A 75 6.86 0.60 1.71
CA TYR A 75 7.23 1.12 3.03
C TYR A 75 7.95 0.12 3.93
N ILE A 76 8.11 -1.13 3.49
CA ILE A 76 8.81 -2.17 4.25
C ILE A 76 10.30 -2.09 3.92
N ASP A 77 11.14 -1.85 4.92
CA ASP A 77 12.59 -1.72 4.71
C ASP A 77 13.22 -3.04 4.26
N ASP A 78 12.95 -4.14 4.97
CA ASP A 78 13.41 -5.48 4.57
C ASP A 78 12.27 -6.31 3.97
N ILE A 79 12.15 -6.20 2.65
CA ILE A 79 11.14 -6.95 1.88
C ILE A 79 11.39 -8.46 1.93
N ASP A 80 12.63 -8.91 2.00
CA ASP A 80 12.95 -10.35 1.97
C ASP A 80 12.54 -11.03 3.28
N GLU A 81 12.72 -10.36 4.43
CA GLU A 81 12.20 -10.85 5.71
C GLU A 81 10.67 -10.93 5.69
N ALA A 82 9.99 -9.88 5.21
CA ALA A 82 8.54 -9.85 5.13
C ALA A 82 7.98 -10.94 4.20
N LEU A 83 8.60 -11.15 3.03
CA LEU A 83 8.20 -12.21 2.11
C LEU A 83 8.46 -13.61 2.67
N THR A 84 9.53 -13.79 3.44
CA THR A 84 9.85 -15.05 4.14
C THR A 84 8.77 -15.36 5.17
N GLU A 85 8.35 -14.36 5.93
CA GLU A 85 7.30 -14.49 6.92
C GLU A 85 5.94 -14.79 6.26
N ILE A 86 5.59 -14.08 5.19
CA ILE A 86 4.38 -14.36 4.39
C ILE A 86 4.38 -15.81 3.89
N LYS A 87 5.53 -16.28 3.38
CA LYS A 87 5.65 -17.65 2.92
C LYS A 87 5.47 -18.67 4.05
N ARG A 88 5.99 -18.37 5.25
CA ARG A 88 5.80 -19.23 6.44
C ARG A 88 4.33 -19.39 6.79
N LEU A 89 3.56 -18.31 6.69
CA LEU A 89 2.14 -18.27 7.06
C LEU A 89 1.23 -18.95 6.04
N LEU A 90 1.60 -18.92 4.76
CA LEU A 90 0.76 -19.45 3.70
C LEU A 90 0.71 -20.99 3.75
N LYS A 91 -0.49 -21.53 3.74
CA LYS A 91 -0.73 -22.96 3.52
C LYS A 91 -0.13 -23.42 2.18
N PRO A 92 0.19 -24.71 2.02
CA PRO A 92 0.58 -25.24 0.72
C PRO A 92 -0.45 -24.89 -0.37
N ARG A 93 0.02 -24.33 -1.49
CA ARG A 93 -0.79 -23.90 -2.64
C ARG A 93 -1.67 -22.66 -2.39
N ALA A 94 -1.59 -22.02 -1.23
CA ALA A 94 -2.24 -20.75 -0.96
C ALA A 94 -1.68 -19.63 -1.85
N LYS A 95 -2.40 -18.51 -1.94
CA LYS A 95 -2.08 -17.42 -2.88
C LYS A 95 -1.57 -16.19 -2.14
N PHE A 96 -0.59 -15.53 -2.74
CA PHE A 96 -0.17 -14.18 -2.38
C PHE A 96 -0.54 -13.20 -3.50
N LEU A 97 -1.21 -12.13 -3.16
CA LEU A 97 -1.53 -11.00 -4.04
C LEU A 97 -0.83 -9.75 -3.52
N ASN A 98 -0.11 -9.07 -4.39
CA ASN A 98 0.44 -7.74 -4.08
C ASN A 98 0.00 -6.73 -5.14
N ILE A 99 -0.40 -5.54 -4.68
CA ILE A 99 -0.65 -4.37 -5.53
C ILE A 99 0.27 -3.26 -5.05
N SER A 100 1.17 -2.84 -5.93
CA SER A 100 2.15 -1.78 -5.66
C SER A 100 2.16 -0.74 -6.77
N THR A 101 2.48 0.48 -6.41
CA THR A 101 2.58 1.59 -7.36
C THR A 101 4.03 1.76 -7.83
N LEU A 102 4.21 2.04 -9.11
CA LEU A 102 5.48 2.48 -9.69
C LEU A 102 5.62 3.99 -9.47
N TRP A 103 6.00 4.40 -8.25
CA TRP A 103 5.99 5.80 -7.84
C TRP A 103 6.90 6.69 -8.67
N ASP A 104 8.01 6.20 -9.20
CA ASP A 104 8.89 6.95 -10.10
C ASP A 104 8.21 7.35 -11.41
N TYR A 105 7.18 6.61 -11.82
CA TYR A 105 6.39 6.92 -13.01
C TYR A 105 5.11 7.71 -12.72
N TYR A 106 4.76 7.87 -11.44
CA TYR A 106 3.61 8.71 -11.09
C TYR A 106 3.96 10.19 -11.32
N ARG A 107 3.21 10.87 -12.16
CA ARG A 107 3.47 12.27 -12.52
C ARG A 107 2.17 13.05 -12.68
N PHE A 108 2.17 14.27 -12.17
CA PHE A 108 1.19 15.27 -12.58
C PHE A 108 1.68 15.96 -13.85
N HIS A 109 0.75 16.24 -14.77
CA HIS A 109 0.98 17.04 -15.95
C HIS A 109 0.24 18.38 -15.81
N GLY A 110 0.84 19.46 -16.29
CA GLY A 110 0.27 20.82 -16.19
C GLY A 110 1.17 21.82 -15.46
N PRO A 111 1.72 21.47 -14.27
CA PRO A 111 2.65 22.38 -13.60
C PRO A 111 3.93 22.65 -14.41
N GLU A 112 4.51 23.85 -14.18
CA GLU A 112 5.82 24.20 -14.71
C GLU A 112 6.85 23.12 -14.36
N LYS A 113 7.67 22.71 -15.35
CA LYS A 113 8.53 21.55 -15.24
C LYS A 113 9.42 21.55 -14.00
N LYS A 114 10.10 22.69 -13.72
CA LYS A 114 11.02 22.77 -12.57
C LYS A 114 10.30 22.62 -11.23
N LEU A 115 9.11 23.20 -11.12
CA LEU A 115 8.31 23.10 -9.92
C LEU A 115 7.75 21.70 -9.74
N ASN A 116 7.31 21.09 -10.83
CA ASN A 116 6.81 19.72 -10.83
C ASN A 116 7.92 18.71 -10.48
N ASP A 117 9.11 18.85 -11.07
CA ASP A 117 10.26 18.01 -10.75
C ASP A 117 10.63 18.14 -9.27
N LEU A 118 10.69 19.36 -8.72
CA LEU A 118 10.96 19.59 -7.30
C LEU A 118 9.99 18.78 -6.41
N MET A 119 8.69 18.89 -6.68
CA MET A 119 7.67 18.23 -5.87
C MET A 119 7.78 16.71 -5.94
N HIS A 120 8.03 16.16 -7.13
CA HIS A 120 8.19 14.72 -7.32
C HIS A 120 9.52 14.19 -6.78
N ASP A 121 10.62 14.94 -6.90
CA ASP A 121 11.93 14.53 -6.37
C ASP A 121 11.92 14.49 -4.84
N VAL A 122 11.31 15.48 -4.19
CA VAL A 122 11.12 15.44 -2.75
C VAL A 122 10.23 14.25 -2.35
N PHE A 123 9.18 13.97 -3.11
CA PHE A 123 8.26 12.88 -2.81
C PHE A 123 8.88 11.49 -2.96
N LYS A 124 10.01 11.34 -3.66
CA LYS A 124 10.73 10.05 -3.71
C LYS A 124 11.14 9.52 -2.33
N GLU A 125 11.29 10.40 -1.36
CA GLU A 125 11.66 10.01 0.00
C GLU A 125 10.48 9.51 0.86
N HIS A 126 9.26 9.44 0.31
CA HIS A 126 8.07 9.07 1.10
C HIS A 126 7.99 7.58 1.42
N CYS A 127 8.73 6.75 0.71
CA CYS A 127 8.77 5.31 0.92
C CYS A 127 10.17 4.75 0.65
N SER A 128 10.46 3.59 1.21
CA SER A 128 11.77 2.93 1.09
C SER A 128 12.01 2.38 -0.32
N HIS A 129 10.94 1.99 -1.04
CA HIS A 129 11.03 1.34 -2.35
C HIS A 129 10.02 1.91 -3.36
N GLN A 130 10.51 2.72 -4.30
CA GLN A 130 9.68 3.38 -5.32
C GLN A 130 9.15 2.42 -6.41
N MET A 131 9.86 1.30 -6.63
CA MET A 131 9.72 0.47 -7.82
C MET A 131 9.54 -1.01 -7.49
N VAL A 132 8.81 -1.33 -6.41
CA VAL A 132 8.56 -2.70 -5.94
C VAL A 132 8.18 -3.67 -7.06
N PRO A 133 7.25 -3.37 -7.98
CA PRO A 133 6.86 -4.30 -9.04
C PRO A 133 8.00 -4.77 -9.94
N THR A 134 9.08 -4.00 -10.08
CA THR A 134 10.18 -4.33 -10.99
C THR A 134 11.07 -5.46 -10.48
N PHE A 135 11.15 -5.68 -9.18
CA PHE A 135 12.02 -6.69 -8.57
C PHE A 135 11.27 -7.78 -7.78
N LEU A 136 10.02 -7.55 -7.42
CA LEU A 136 9.24 -8.44 -6.56
C LEU A 136 9.15 -9.88 -7.13
N ASN A 137 8.92 -10.01 -8.43
CA ASN A 137 8.84 -11.31 -9.10
C ASN A 137 10.10 -12.15 -8.93
N GLY A 138 11.28 -11.52 -8.98
CA GLY A 138 12.57 -12.18 -8.77
C GLY A 138 12.69 -12.72 -7.34
N ARG A 139 12.33 -11.91 -6.36
CA ARG A 139 12.35 -12.29 -4.93
C ARG A 139 11.37 -13.42 -4.63
N LEU A 140 10.15 -13.35 -5.16
CA LEU A 140 9.15 -14.41 -5.02
C LEU A 140 9.63 -15.74 -5.63
N LYS A 141 10.26 -15.72 -6.81
CA LYS A 141 10.85 -16.93 -7.43
C LYS A 141 11.94 -17.53 -6.55
N ASN A 142 12.84 -16.73 -6.01
CA ASN A 142 13.92 -17.17 -5.13
C ASN A 142 13.39 -17.84 -3.85
N LEU A 143 12.25 -17.38 -3.35
CA LEU A 143 11.55 -17.99 -2.22
C LEU A 143 10.72 -19.22 -2.62
N GLY A 144 10.68 -19.61 -3.88
CA GLY A 144 10.01 -20.82 -4.37
C GLY A 144 8.50 -20.64 -4.61
N PHE A 145 8.01 -19.39 -4.74
CA PHE A 145 6.66 -19.16 -5.25
C PHE A 145 6.58 -19.61 -6.72
N LYS A 146 5.45 -20.19 -7.09
CA LYS A 146 5.17 -20.70 -8.45
C LYS A 146 3.99 -19.97 -9.06
N ASP A 147 3.83 -20.11 -10.38
CA ASP A 147 2.70 -19.54 -11.12
C ASP A 147 2.54 -18.03 -10.93
N ILE A 148 3.68 -17.31 -10.84
CA ILE A 148 3.72 -15.88 -10.64
C ILE A 148 3.19 -15.19 -11.91
N LYS A 149 2.16 -14.37 -11.74
CA LYS A 149 1.57 -13.55 -12.80
C LYS A 149 1.64 -12.09 -12.40
N THR A 150 2.01 -11.24 -13.34
CA THR A 150 1.97 -9.78 -13.20
C THR A 150 0.94 -9.23 -14.16
N THR A 151 0.10 -8.34 -13.67
CA THR A 151 -0.81 -7.55 -14.49
C THR A 151 -0.45 -6.09 -14.31
N GLU A 152 -0.18 -5.42 -15.42
CA GLU A 152 0.13 -4.00 -15.44
C GLU A 152 -1.16 -3.20 -15.61
N LEU A 153 -1.35 -2.21 -14.75
CA LEU A 153 -2.48 -1.29 -14.81
C LEU A 153 -1.92 0.13 -14.99
N ALA A 154 -2.15 0.70 -16.17
CA ALA A 154 -1.81 2.10 -16.43
C ALA A 154 -3.06 2.96 -16.37
N TYR A 155 -3.03 4.00 -15.55
CA TYR A 155 -4.14 4.94 -15.44
C TYR A 155 -3.69 6.34 -15.84
N VAL A 156 -4.53 6.99 -16.64
CA VAL A 156 -4.43 8.43 -16.93
C VAL A 156 -5.66 9.10 -16.34
N PHE A 157 -5.48 9.86 -15.29
CA PHE A 157 -6.56 10.64 -14.69
C PHE A 157 -6.68 11.98 -15.42
N THR A 158 -7.74 12.16 -16.20
CA THR A 158 -8.04 13.39 -16.95
C THR A 158 -8.95 14.34 -16.18
N LYS A 159 -9.53 13.88 -15.07
CA LYS A 159 -10.38 14.66 -14.16
C LYS A 159 -9.86 14.54 -12.74
N ARG A 160 -10.05 15.61 -12.00
CA ARG A 160 -9.64 15.73 -10.60
C ARG A 160 -10.86 16.08 -9.75
N ASP A 161 -11.62 15.05 -9.41
CA ASP A 161 -12.73 15.16 -8.48
C ASP A 161 -12.24 15.07 -7.03
N GLU A 162 -12.97 15.61 -6.09
CA GLU A 162 -12.59 15.63 -4.65
C GLU A 162 -12.33 14.22 -4.07
N ASN A 163 -13.01 13.20 -4.59
CA ASN A 163 -12.86 11.81 -4.17
C ASN A 163 -11.97 10.99 -5.12
N SER A 164 -11.25 11.63 -6.04
CA SER A 164 -10.39 10.93 -6.99
C SER A 164 -9.04 10.56 -6.39
N PHE A 165 -8.43 9.48 -6.91
CA PHE A 165 -7.05 9.14 -6.58
C PHE A 165 -6.07 10.28 -6.91
N ALA A 166 -6.31 11.03 -7.99
CA ALA A 166 -5.49 12.19 -8.34
C ALA A 166 -5.53 13.28 -7.26
N LYS A 167 -6.70 13.53 -6.66
CA LYS A 167 -6.83 14.48 -5.54
C LYS A 167 -6.14 13.99 -4.28
N TYR A 168 -6.29 12.71 -3.96
CA TYR A 168 -5.60 12.07 -2.85
C TYR A 168 -4.08 12.19 -3.01
N ALA A 169 -3.53 11.80 -4.17
CA ALA A 169 -2.10 11.85 -4.44
C ALA A 169 -1.55 13.28 -4.45
N GLU A 170 -2.29 14.27 -4.99
CA GLU A 170 -1.91 15.69 -4.88
C GLU A 170 -1.76 16.11 -3.42
N THR A 171 -2.72 15.76 -2.58
CA THR A 171 -2.72 16.11 -1.16
C THR A 171 -1.56 15.44 -0.43
N LEU A 172 -1.32 14.16 -0.73
CA LEU A 172 -0.22 13.39 -0.16
C LEU A 172 1.14 14.02 -0.52
N ILE A 173 1.39 14.30 -1.81
CA ILE A 173 2.63 14.93 -2.27
C ILE A 173 2.81 16.33 -1.66
N ALA A 174 1.75 17.14 -1.63
CA ALA A 174 1.80 18.49 -1.06
C ALA A 174 2.15 18.47 0.43
N ASN A 175 1.49 17.62 1.22
CA ASN A 175 1.74 17.50 2.65
C ASN A 175 3.15 16.97 2.93
N PHE A 176 3.61 15.99 2.16
CA PHE A 176 4.96 15.46 2.28
C PHE A 176 6.01 16.52 1.96
N ALA A 177 5.84 17.26 0.86
CA ALA A 177 6.75 18.35 0.48
C ALA A 177 6.83 19.43 1.58
N LEU A 178 5.70 19.83 2.18
CA LEU A 178 5.67 20.75 3.32
C LEU A 178 6.44 20.18 4.52
N SER A 179 6.28 18.92 4.85
CA SER A 179 6.99 18.26 5.96
C SER A 179 8.50 18.21 5.74
N LYS A 180 8.95 18.21 4.47
CA LYS A 180 10.36 18.26 4.07
C LYS A 180 10.90 19.68 3.90
N GLY A 181 10.12 20.70 4.26
CA GLY A 181 10.55 22.09 4.26
C GLY A 181 10.43 22.82 2.92
N VAL A 182 9.70 22.27 1.96
CA VAL A 182 9.37 23.03 0.74
C VAL A 182 8.48 24.20 1.09
N GLU A 183 8.81 25.38 0.58
CA GLU A 183 8.10 26.62 0.84
C GLU A 183 6.60 26.52 0.47
N LYS A 184 5.74 26.94 1.38
CA LYS A 184 4.27 26.88 1.23
C LYS A 184 3.78 27.52 -0.07
N ASP A 185 4.39 28.61 -0.49
CA ASP A 185 4.00 29.32 -1.73
C ASP A 185 4.30 28.47 -2.96
N LYS A 186 5.43 27.75 -3.00
CA LYS A 186 5.76 26.81 -4.08
C LYS A 186 4.76 25.64 -4.14
N VAL A 187 4.43 25.06 -2.98
CA VAL A 187 3.44 23.96 -2.91
C VAL A 187 2.07 24.45 -3.38
N SER A 188 1.64 25.63 -2.92
CA SER A 188 0.36 26.22 -3.33
C SER A 188 0.32 26.55 -4.82
N GLU A 189 1.40 27.04 -5.39
CA GLU A 189 1.50 27.33 -6.81
C GLU A 189 1.44 26.05 -7.66
N TRP A 190 2.16 25.00 -7.24
CA TRP A 190 2.08 23.68 -7.87
C TRP A 190 0.65 23.13 -7.90
N GLN A 191 -0.05 23.20 -6.77
CA GLN A 191 -1.45 22.74 -6.68
C GLN A 191 -2.39 23.56 -7.59
N LYS A 192 -2.16 24.87 -7.73
CA LYS A 192 -2.93 25.73 -8.65
C LYS A 192 -2.70 25.36 -10.11
N GLN A 193 -1.46 24.99 -10.46
CA GLN A 193 -1.12 24.64 -11.84
C GLN A 193 -1.67 23.28 -12.25
N ILE A 194 -1.82 22.32 -11.32
CA ILE A 194 -2.51 21.04 -11.57
C ILE A 194 -4.01 21.29 -11.91
N LYS A 195 -4.61 22.34 -11.36
CA LYS A 195 -6.04 22.64 -11.57
C LYS A 195 -6.38 23.22 -12.93
N LYS A 196 -5.39 23.62 -13.72
CA LYS A 196 -5.58 24.17 -15.05
C LYS A 196 -5.61 23.07 -16.11
#